data_8e0aabe95e4ab6ecfd2fb70a3cdb4913
#
_entry.id   8e0aabe95e4ab6ecfd2fb70a3cdb4913
#
_cell.length_a   1.000
_cell.length_b   1.000
_cell.length_c   1.000
_cell.angle_alpha   90.00
_cell.angle_beta   90.00
_cell.angle_gamma   90.00
#
_symmetry.space_group_name_H-M   'P 1'
#
loop_
_entity.id
_entity.type
_entity.pdbx_description
1 polymer ?
#
loop_
_entity_poly.entity_id
_entity_poly.type
_entity_poly.pdbx_seq_one_letter_code
_entity_poly.pdbx_strand_id
1 'polypeptide(L)'
;MSLSFRRASLASLGLAFGLSALSLPPLMAQEAAPVQPAAPAPAAAPVDPNAVVATVNGQTLTEADLGLAEGELSQQFAQLPPEQRRAAALSAAIEIRIMAAQAVTTGLDKDPDFQRRMAFLQQRALHGEMVEKGVVDKVTDAEVRARYDQEIANTPPVNEVHARHILVKTKEEAVAIIKQLDGGADFQKLANEHTSDPSGKSNGGDLGWFGPGQMVPEFDKAAFALEVGKYTKEPVQSQFGWHVIKVEDKRVKQPPAFDDVKDQAKQAVIRDKYFALVKSLRAAAKVEIADANLKKAVDTLESAK
;
A
#
# COMPACT_ATOMS: atom_id res chain seq x y z
N MET A 1 -53.72 -11.78 -0.80
CA MET A 1 -54.10 -10.50 -0.21
C MET A 1 -53.11 -9.46 -0.66
N SER A 2 -53.59 -8.61 -1.55
CA SER A 2 -52.79 -7.60 -2.28
C SER A 2 -52.88 -6.27 -1.53
N LEU A 3 -51.76 -5.68 -1.14
CA LEU A 3 -51.70 -4.32 -0.57
C LEU A 3 -51.08 -3.38 -1.58
N SER A 4 -51.94 -2.51 -2.12
CA SER A 4 -51.61 -1.43 -3.03
C SER A 4 -51.00 -0.23 -2.28
N PHE A 5 -49.81 0.22 -2.70
CA PHE A 5 -49.23 1.48 -2.26
C PHE A 5 -49.78 2.64 -3.11
N ARG A 6 -50.48 3.57 -2.48
CA ARG A 6 -50.94 4.84 -3.07
C ARG A 6 -49.75 5.83 -3.17
N ARG A 7 -49.51 6.32 -4.37
CA ARG A 7 -48.61 7.47 -4.63
C ARG A 7 -49.36 8.74 -4.25
N ALA A 8 -48.74 9.56 -3.39
CA ALA A 8 -49.15 10.95 -3.13
C ALA A 8 -48.36 11.90 -4.03
N SER A 9 -49.05 12.64 -4.87
CA SER A 9 -48.53 13.73 -5.70
C SER A 9 -48.38 14.98 -4.84
N LEU A 10 -47.19 15.59 -4.85
CA LEU A 10 -46.93 16.91 -4.31
C LEU A 10 -47.01 17.94 -5.43
N ALA A 11 -47.93 18.86 -5.29
CA ALA A 11 -48.18 19.98 -6.18
C ALA A 11 -47.06 21.05 -6.02
N SER A 12 -46.50 21.50 -7.14
CA SER A 12 -45.56 22.60 -7.23
C SER A 12 -46.28 23.94 -7.13
N LEU A 13 -45.95 24.73 -6.13
CA LEU A 13 -46.36 26.13 -6.00
C LEU A 13 -45.25 27.01 -6.56
N GLY A 14 -45.51 27.63 -7.69
CA GLY A 14 -44.62 28.61 -8.33
C GLY A 14 -44.75 29.97 -7.62
N LEU A 15 -43.65 30.53 -7.20
CA LEU A 15 -43.55 31.93 -6.74
C LEU A 15 -42.73 32.70 -7.78
N ALA A 16 -43.40 33.61 -8.46
CA ALA A 16 -42.77 34.56 -9.38
C ALA A 16 -42.15 35.71 -8.53
N PHE A 17 -40.82 35.89 -8.64
CA PHE A 17 -40.14 37.06 -8.12
C PHE A 17 -39.78 38.00 -9.27
N GLY A 18 -40.27 39.22 -9.15
CA GLY A 18 -40.05 40.30 -10.11
C GLY A 18 -38.58 40.78 -10.11
N LEU A 19 -38.05 40.98 -11.31
CA LEU A 19 -36.76 41.62 -11.56
C LEU A 19 -36.87 43.13 -11.29
N SER A 20 -36.23 43.58 -10.19
CA SER A 20 -35.89 45.02 -10.03
C SER A 20 -34.41 45.17 -10.36
N ALA A 21 -34.12 45.89 -11.44
CA ALA A 21 -32.76 46.23 -11.84
C ALA A 21 -32.16 47.25 -10.91
N LEU A 22 -31.24 46.84 -10.03
CA LEU A 22 -30.34 47.75 -9.28
C LEU A 22 -29.02 47.85 -10.04
N SER A 23 -28.70 49.04 -10.51
CA SER A 23 -27.42 49.41 -11.10
C SER A 23 -26.32 49.38 -10.02
N LEU A 24 -25.35 48.48 -10.15
CA LEU A 24 -24.13 48.40 -9.32
C LEU A 24 -23.08 49.41 -9.87
N PRO A 25 -22.36 50.12 -8.98
CA PRO A 25 -21.21 50.93 -9.37
C PRO A 25 -20.02 50.04 -9.76
N PRO A 26 -19.04 50.56 -10.54
CA PRO A 26 -17.89 49.77 -10.97
C PRO A 26 -17.00 49.40 -9.78
N LEU A 27 -16.72 48.11 -9.67
CA LEU A 27 -15.80 47.55 -8.69
C LEU A 27 -14.37 47.93 -9.10
N MET A 28 -13.79 48.88 -8.33
CA MET A 28 -12.36 49.20 -8.39
C MET A 28 -11.57 47.92 -8.04
N ALA A 29 -10.65 47.51 -8.93
CA ALA A 29 -9.74 46.40 -8.69
C ALA A 29 -8.85 46.76 -7.47
N GLN A 30 -9.11 46.12 -6.36
CA GLN A 30 -8.25 46.19 -5.18
C GLN A 30 -7.13 45.19 -5.39
N GLU A 31 -5.92 45.71 -5.57
CA GLU A 31 -4.69 44.97 -5.70
C GLU A 31 -4.51 44.07 -4.48
N ALA A 32 -4.51 42.75 -4.69
CA ALA A 32 -4.35 41.78 -3.61
C ALA A 32 -2.95 41.92 -3.00
N ALA A 33 -2.89 42.30 -1.73
CA ALA A 33 -1.65 42.26 -0.96
C ALA A 33 -1.06 40.83 -0.96
N PRO A 34 0.28 40.67 -0.97
CA PRO A 34 0.91 39.35 -0.97
C PRO A 34 0.51 38.61 0.31
N VAL A 35 -0.08 37.43 0.12
CA VAL A 35 -0.40 36.50 1.23
C VAL A 35 0.92 36.01 1.81
N GLN A 36 1.28 36.54 2.96
CA GLN A 36 2.41 36.08 3.75
C GLN A 36 2.11 34.64 4.21
N PRO A 37 3.01 33.67 4.05
CA PRO A 37 2.79 32.32 4.58
C PRO A 37 2.55 32.42 6.07
N ALA A 38 1.42 31.89 6.55
CA ALA A 38 1.13 31.82 7.99
C ALA A 38 2.27 31.06 8.67
N ALA A 39 2.82 31.65 9.72
CA ALA A 39 3.80 30.96 10.55
C ALA A 39 3.21 29.63 11.05
N PRO A 40 3.99 28.54 11.13
CA PRO A 40 3.49 27.28 11.66
C PRO A 40 2.94 27.54 13.07
N ALA A 41 1.72 27.07 13.32
CA ALA A 41 1.11 27.15 14.63
C ALA A 41 2.06 26.53 15.67
N PRO A 42 2.26 27.16 16.85
CA PRO A 42 3.11 26.62 17.89
C PRO A 42 2.63 25.19 18.22
N ALA A 43 3.58 24.24 18.28
CA ALA A 43 3.29 22.88 18.69
C ALA A 43 2.55 22.93 20.02
N ALA A 44 1.37 22.30 20.10
CA ALA A 44 0.58 22.24 21.32
C ALA A 44 1.45 21.69 22.45
N ALA A 45 1.43 22.34 23.61
CA ALA A 45 2.15 21.88 24.78
C ALA A 45 1.74 20.42 25.11
N PRO A 46 2.64 19.57 25.62
CA PRO A 46 2.29 18.22 26.01
C PRO A 46 1.12 18.26 26.99
N VAL A 47 0.02 17.59 26.63
CA VAL A 47 -1.16 17.49 27.49
C VAL A 47 -0.85 16.50 28.60
N ASP A 48 -1.10 16.88 29.87
CA ASP A 48 -0.96 15.94 31.00
C ASP A 48 -1.97 14.79 30.83
N PRO A 49 -1.53 13.55 30.69
CA PRO A 49 -2.41 12.38 30.50
C PRO A 49 -3.39 12.17 31.67
N ASN A 50 -3.08 12.70 32.84
CA ASN A 50 -3.91 12.61 34.05
C ASN A 50 -4.87 13.78 34.22
N ALA A 51 -4.83 14.81 33.35
CA ALA A 51 -5.76 15.93 33.43
C ALA A 51 -7.20 15.44 33.26
N VAL A 52 -8.09 15.90 34.14
CA VAL A 52 -9.51 15.50 34.12
C VAL A 52 -10.26 16.27 33.04
N VAL A 53 -10.87 15.55 32.10
CA VAL A 53 -11.69 16.11 31.00
C VAL A 53 -13.18 16.02 31.29
N ALA A 54 -13.61 15.09 32.12
CA ALA A 54 -15.00 14.96 32.57
C ALA A 54 -15.09 14.18 33.88
N THR A 55 -16.26 14.25 34.53
CA THR A 55 -16.59 13.42 35.70
C THR A 55 -17.98 12.81 35.48
N VAL A 56 -18.08 11.47 35.58
CA VAL A 56 -19.32 10.72 35.40
C VAL A 56 -19.58 9.90 36.65
N ASN A 57 -20.70 10.16 37.33
CA ASN A 57 -21.06 9.49 38.59
C ASN A 57 -19.95 9.53 39.66
N GLY A 58 -19.23 10.64 39.75
CA GLY A 58 -18.11 10.82 40.68
C GLY A 58 -16.79 10.18 40.24
N GLN A 59 -16.75 9.48 39.12
CA GLN A 59 -15.53 8.94 38.54
C GLN A 59 -14.97 9.89 37.48
N THR A 60 -13.67 10.16 37.56
CA THR A 60 -12.98 11.01 36.59
C THR A 60 -12.74 10.28 35.28
N LEU A 61 -12.82 11.04 34.19
CA LEU A 61 -12.36 10.65 32.84
C LEU A 61 -11.21 11.58 32.49
N THR A 62 -10.04 10.98 32.22
CA THR A 62 -8.79 11.72 32.01
C THR A 62 -8.50 11.93 30.52
N GLU A 63 -7.47 12.73 30.21
CA GLU A 63 -6.93 12.87 28.85
C GLU A 63 -6.47 11.54 28.26
N ALA A 64 -5.87 10.67 29.09
CA ALA A 64 -5.49 9.33 28.65
C ALA A 64 -6.70 8.47 28.28
N ASP A 65 -7.78 8.53 29.07
CA ASP A 65 -9.04 7.83 28.75
C ASP A 65 -9.67 8.35 27.46
N LEU A 66 -9.64 9.68 27.26
CA LEU A 66 -10.16 10.29 26.04
C LEU A 66 -9.31 9.90 24.82
N GLY A 67 -7.98 9.91 24.95
CA GLY A 67 -7.08 9.48 23.89
C GLY A 67 -7.32 8.01 23.49
N LEU A 68 -7.59 7.13 24.46
CA LEU A 68 -7.98 5.74 24.18
C LEU A 68 -9.30 5.68 23.42
N ALA A 69 -10.31 6.46 23.83
CA ALA A 69 -11.60 6.52 23.12
C ALA A 69 -11.45 7.09 21.69
N GLU A 70 -10.62 8.11 21.50
CA GLU A 70 -10.31 8.67 20.17
C GLU A 70 -9.69 7.60 19.25
N GLY A 71 -8.78 6.77 19.77
CA GLY A 71 -8.15 5.68 19.02
C GLY A 71 -9.15 4.56 18.67
N GLU A 72 -9.81 4.00 19.67
CA GLU A 72 -10.72 2.85 19.52
C GLU A 72 -11.96 3.20 18.68
N LEU A 73 -12.47 4.43 18.75
CA LEU A 73 -13.67 4.88 18.03
C LEU A 73 -13.34 5.69 16.76
N SER A 74 -12.09 5.77 16.37
CA SER A 74 -11.61 6.60 15.22
C SER A 74 -12.38 6.33 13.92
N GLN A 75 -12.65 5.07 13.61
CA GLN A 75 -13.40 4.67 12.41
C GLN A 75 -14.87 5.15 12.45
N GLN A 76 -15.48 5.15 13.63
CA GLN A 76 -16.87 5.58 13.82
C GLN A 76 -17.02 7.10 13.54
N PHE A 77 -15.99 7.88 13.84
CA PHE A 77 -16.01 9.34 13.68
C PHE A 77 -15.20 9.83 12.46
N ALA A 78 -14.75 8.93 11.57
CA ALA A 78 -13.93 9.27 10.42
C ALA A 78 -14.58 10.31 9.47
N GLN A 79 -15.92 10.32 9.40
CA GLN A 79 -16.69 11.25 8.55
C GLN A 79 -16.90 12.63 9.18
N LEU A 80 -16.61 12.81 10.46
CA LEU A 80 -16.71 14.12 11.12
C LEU A 80 -15.50 15.00 10.80
N PRO A 81 -15.68 16.33 10.74
CA PRO A 81 -14.57 17.27 10.71
C PRO A 81 -13.60 17.04 11.88
N PRO A 82 -12.28 17.20 11.69
CA PRO A 82 -11.26 16.89 12.71
C PRO A 82 -11.54 17.58 14.06
N GLU A 83 -12.02 18.82 14.05
CA GLU A 83 -12.32 19.60 15.23
C GLU A 83 -13.52 19.07 16.05
N GLN A 84 -14.39 18.27 15.41
CA GLN A 84 -15.56 17.66 16.07
C GLN A 84 -15.27 16.25 16.60
N ARG A 85 -14.24 15.58 16.10
CA ARG A 85 -13.94 14.18 16.47
C ARG A 85 -13.65 14.01 17.94
N ARG A 86 -12.88 14.92 18.51
CA ARG A 86 -12.55 14.89 19.94
C ARG A 86 -13.78 15.06 20.83
N ALA A 87 -14.67 15.99 20.50
CA ALA A 87 -15.92 16.17 21.24
C ALA A 87 -16.86 14.96 21.11
N ALA A 88 -16.92 14.36 19.90
CA ALA A 88 -17.70 13.15 19.67
C ALA A 88 -17.14 11.94 20.46
N ALA A 89 -15.81 11.78 20.50
CA ALA A 89 -15.16 10.73 21.28
C ALA A 89 -15.42 10.92 22.80
N LEU A 90 -15.36 12.16 23.31
CA LEU A 90 -15.69 12.44 24.70
C LEU A 90 -17.15 12.11 25.01
N SER A 91 -18.09 12.52 24.15
CA SER A 91 -19.53 12.19 24.30
C SER A 91 -19.74 10.69 24.35
N ALA A 92 -19.15 9.94 23.42
CA ALA A 92 -19.24 8.48 23.39
C ALA A 92 -18.60 7.83 24.63
N ALA A 93 -17.44 8.33 25.11
CA ALA A 93 -16.81 7.82 26.34
C ALA A 93 -17.68 8.02 27.58
N ILE A 94 -18.38 9.18 27.67
CA ILE A 94 -19.35 9.46 28.73
C ILE A 94 -20.52 8.47 28.66
N GLU A 95 -21.11 8.28 27.47
CA GLU A 95 -22.22 7.35 27.26
C GLU A 95 -21.83 5.90 27.60
N ILE A 96 -20.66 5.46 27.15
CA ILE A 96 -20.11 4.12 27.48
C ILE A 96 -20.01 3.96 29.00
N ARG A 97 -19.49 4.94 29.75
CA ARG A 97 -19.38 4.88 31.21
C ARG A 97 -20.74 4.79 31.90
N ILE A 98 -21.72 5.59 31.46
CA ILE A 98 -23.07 5.57 32.02
C ILE A 98 -23.72 4.20 31.81
N MET A 99 -23.66 3.66 30.58
CA MET A 99 -24.24 2.35 30.26
C MET A 99 -23.52 1.22 30.98
N ALA A 100 -22.19 1.27 31.08
CA ALA A 100 -21.42 0.28 31.82
C ALA A 100 -21.74 0.27 33.31
N ALA A 101 -21.89 1.44 33.93
CA ALA A 101 -22.31 1.54 35.34
C ALA A 101 -23.68 0.91 35.57
N GLN A 102 -24.65 1.16 34.68
CA GLN A 102 -25.99 0.54 34.75
C GLN A 102 -25.89 -0.98 34.55
N ALA A 103 -25.07 -1.47 33.62
CA ALA A 103 -24.85 -2.89 33.38
C ALA A 103 -24.31 -3.61 34.62
N VAL A 104 -23.37 -3.01 35.35
CA VAL A 104 -22.88 -3.53 36.65
C VAL A 104 -24.01 -3.57 37.70
N THR A 105 -24.82 -2.52 37.77
CA THR A 105 -25.96 -2.47 38.71
C THR A 105 -26.95 -3.60 38.46
N THR A 106 -27.14 -3.97 37.20
CA THR A 106 -28.06 -5.08 36.81
C THR A 106 -27.38 -6.46 36.84
N GLY A 107 -26.07 -6.53 37.17
CA GLY A 107 -25.35 -7.80 37.30
C GLY A 107 -24.86 -8.40 35.97
N LEU A 108 -24.91 -7.66 34.84
CA LEU A 108 -24.44 -8.14 33.54
C LEU A 108 -22.94 -8.44 33.52
N ASP A 109 -22.19 -7.76 34.37
CA ASP A 109 -20.75 -8.02 34.59
C ASP A 109 -20.45 -9.42 35.14
N LYS A 110 -21.44 -10.06 35.79
CA LYS A 110 -21.34 -11.40 36.38
C LYS A 110 -21.81 -12.50 35.42
N ASP A 111 -22.35 -12.14 34.29
CA ASP A 111 -22.79 -13.12 33.27
C ASP A 111 -21.62 -13.98 32.81
N PRO A 112 -21.70 -15.33 32.81
CA PRO A 112 -20.61 -16.22 32.48
C PRO A 112 -20.07 -16.02 31.03
N ASP A 113 -20.92 -15.67 30.08
CA ASP A 113 -20.53 -15.43 28.68
C ASP A 113 -19.79 -14.09 28.56
N PHE A 114 -20.24 -13.09 29.30
CA PHE A 114 -19.52 -11.81 29.42
C PHE A 114 -18.14 -12.01 30.02
N GLN A 115 -18.04 -12.76 31.12
CA GLN A 115 -16.76 -13.05 31.78
C GLN A 115 -15.78 -13.80 30.86
N ARG A 116 -16.25 -14.81 30.12
CA ARG A 116 -15.43 -15.52 29.12
C ARG A 116 -14.92 -14.59 28.02
N ARG A 117 -15.78 -13.70 27.54
CA ARG A 117 -15.43 -12.69 26.51
C ARG A 117 -14.38 -11.72 27.05
N MET A 118 -14.56 -11.21 28.25
CA MET A 118 -13.60 -10.28 28.88
C MET A 118 -12.23 -10.93 29.11
N ALA A 119 -12.20 -12.19 29.58
CA ALA A 119 -10.95 -12.94 29.73
C ALA A 119 -10.22 -13.10 28.39
N PHE A 120 -10.95 -13.40 27.31
CA PHE A 120 -10.35 -13.51 25.97
C PHE A 120 -9.84 -12.14 25.45
N LEU A 121 -10.61 -11.06 25.64
CA LEU A 121 -10.18 -9.71 25.27
C LEU A 121 -8.93 -9.27 26.01
N GLN A 122 -8.84 -9.58 27.32
CA GLN A 122 -7.62 -9.33 28.10
C GLN A 122 -6.42 -10.10 27.56
N GLN A 123 -6.55 -11.40 27.26
CA GLN A 123 -5.48 -12.21 26.66
C GLN A 123 -5.05 -11.64 25.30
N ARG A 124 -6.00 -11.20 24.48
CA ARG A 124 -5.72 -10.57 23.19
C ARG A 124 -4.97 -9.24 23.34
N ALA A 125 -5.35 -8.41 24.31
CA ALA A 125 -4.66 -7.16 24.60
C ALA A 125 -3.21 -7.44 25.07
N LEU A 126 -3.02 -8.38 26.01
CA LEU A 126 -1.69 -8.81 26.45
C LEU A 126 -0.83 -9.39 25.33
N HIS A 127 -1.44 -10.13 24.39
CA HIS A 127 -0.73 -10.59 23.18
C HIS A 127 -0.27 -9.40 22.34
N GLY A 128 -1.12 -8.39 22.11
CA GLY A 128 -0.76 -7.17 21.37
C GLY A 128 0.42 -6.44 22.04
N GLU A 129 0.35 -6.21 23.35
CA GLU A 129 1.44 -5.59 24.13
C GLU A 129 2.74 -6.39 24.07
N MET A 130 2.65 -7.73 24.11
CA MET A 130 3.83 -8.59 24.00
C MET A 130 4.46 -8.50 22.60
N VAL A 131 3.66 -8.37 21.54
CA VAL A 131 4.16 -8.15 20.17
C VAL A 131 4.83 -6.78 20.07
N GLU A 132 4.17 -5.72 20.54
CA GLU A 132 4.72 -4.36 20.46
C GLU A 132 6.00 -4.24 21.28
N LYS A 133 5.95 -4.51 22.59
CA LYS A 133 7.08 -4.33 23.52
C LYS A 133 8.16 -5.40 23.39
N GLY A 134 7.75 -6.64 23.10
CA GLY A 134 8.65 -7.80 23.04
C GLY A 134 9.29 -8.00 21.67
N VAL A 135 8.68 -7.50 20.60
CA VAL A 135 9.14 -7.71 19.21
C VAL A 135 9.43 -6.38 18.52
N VAL A 136 8.41 -5.52 18.32
CA VAL A 136 8.53 -4.31 17.49
C VAL A 136 9.54 -3.33 18.11
N ASP A 137 9.39 -2.99 19.38
CA ASP A 137 10.28 -2.05 20.10
C ASP A 137 11.72 -2.62 20.27
N LYS A 138 11.90 -3.91 20.01
CA LYS A 138 13.22 -4.56 20.08
C LYS A 138 13.92 -4.69 18.72
N VAL A 139 13.32 -4.18 17.66
CA VAL A 139 13.98 -4.13 16.35
C VAL A 139 14.93 -2.96 16.30
N THR A 140 16.19 -3.23 16.00
CA THR A 140 17.24 -2.22 15.87
C THR A 140 17.52 -1.91 14.41
N ASP A 141 17.99 -0.70 14.11
CA ASP A 141 18.43 -0.33 12.75
C ASP A 141 19.58 -1.24 12.25
N ALA A 142 20.41 -1.73 13.14
CA ALA A 142 21.48 -2.68 12.80
C ALA A 142 20.92 -4.01 12.27
N GLU A 143 19.87 -4.55 12.89
CA GLU A 143 19.20 -5.77 12.42
C GLU A 143 18.51 -5.56 11.08
N VAL A 144 17.86 -4.41 10.90
CA VAL A 144 17.23 -4.04 9.63
C VAL A 144 18.25 -3.95 8.51
N ARG A 145 19.41 -3.33 8.79
CA ARG A 145 20.52 -3.25 7.83
C ARG A 145 21.11 -4.63 7.53
N ALA A 146 21.34 -5.45 8.54
CA ALA A 146 21.87 -6.81 8.36
C ALA A 146 20.93 -7.68 7.52
N ARG A 147 19.61 -7.53 7.70
CA ARG A 147 18.59 -8.22 6.89
C ARG A 147 18.65 -7.82 5.42
N TYR A 148 18.75 -6.52 5.14
CA TYR A 148 18.93 -6.01 3.78
C TYR A 148 20.21 -6.58 3.15
N ASP A 149 21.35 -6.47 3.84
CA ASP A 149 22.64 -6.97 3.34
C ASP A 149 22.60 -8.47 3.04
N GLN A 150 21.90 -9.25 3.87
CA GLN A 150 21.68 -10.69 3.65
C GLN A 150 20.82 -10.97 2.42
N GLU A 151 19.75 -10.21 2.19
CA GLU A 151 18.89 -10.37 1.02
C GLU A 151 19.65 -10.03 -0.26
N ILE A 152 20.43 -8.96 -0.27
CA ILE A 152 21.28 -8.58 -1.40
C ILE A 152 22.33 -9.67 -1.68
N ALA A 153 23.00 -10.17 -0.65
CA ALA A 153 24.02 -11.23 -0.80
C ALA A 153 23.43 -12.54 -1.36
N ASN A 154 22.18 -12.83 -1.05
CA ASN A 154 21.47 -14.01 -1.52
C ASN A 154 20.75 -13.82 -2.85
N THR A 155 20.68 -12.59 -3.37
CA THR A 155 20.04 -12.29 -4.66
C THR A 155 21.07 -12.35 -5.77
N PRO A 156 20.97 -13.26 -6.74
CA PRO A 156 21.91 -13.31 -7.86
C PRO A 156 21.89 -12.00 -8.65
N PRO A 157 23.05 -11.53 -9.14
CA PRO A 157 23.09 -10.37 -10.00
C PRO A 157 22.29 -10.63 -11.28
N VAL A 158 21.41 -9.71 -11.65
CA VAL A 158 20.61 -9.79 -12.88
C VAL A 158 21.28 -8.91 -13.93
N ASN A 159 21.70 -9.54 -15.03
CA ASN A 159 22.16 -8.81 -16.21
C ASN A 159 20.95 -8.27 -16.96
N GLU A 160 20.94 -6.98 -17.26
CA GLU A 160 19.94 -6.34 -18.11
C GLU A 160 20.57 -5.91 -19.43
N VAL A 161 19.76 -5.96 -20.49
CA VAL A 161 20.13 -5.51 -21.83
C VAL A 161 19.23 -4.35 -22.21
N HIS A 162 19.82 -3.26 -22.73
CA HIS A 162 19.09 -2.22 -23.43
C HIS A 162 19.17 -2.51 -24.92
N ALA A 163 18.01 -2.72 -25.54
CA ALA A 163 17.97 -3.08 -26.96
C ALA A 163 16.91 -2.28 -27.72
N ARG A 164 17.12 -2.27 -29.03
CA ARG A 164 16.16 -1.83 -30.05
C ARG A 164 15.78 -3.01 -30.91
N HIS A 165 14.58 -3.00 -31.46
CA HIS A 165 14.17 -3.98 -32.46
C HIS A 165 13.41 -3.38 -33.63
N ILE A 166 13.42 -4.11 -34.73
CA ILE A 166 12.55 -3.91 -35.87
C ILE A 166 11.76 -5.20 -36.06
N LEU A 167 10.44 -5.15 -35.93
CA LEU A 167 9.55 -6.28 -36.13
C LEU A 167 8.91 -6.16 -37.50
N VAL A 168 8.97 -7.22 -38.30
CA VAL A 168 8.35 -7.31 -39.63
C VAL A 168 7.62 -8.63 -39.80
N LYS A 169 6.77 -8.71 -40.84
CA LYS A 169 5.90 -9.86 -41.04
C LYS A 169 6.62 -11.06 -41.70
N THR A 170 7.61 -10.79 -42.56
CA THR A 170 8.28 -11.82 -43.32
C THR A 170 9.79 -11.85 -43.09
N LYS A 171 10.39 -13.00 -43.33
CA LYS A 171 11.83 -13.17 -43.20
C LYS A 171 12.58 -12.35 -44.24
N GLU A 172 12.03 -12.23 -45.43
CA GLU A 172 12.59 -11.47 -46.56
C GLU A 172 12.71 -9.99 -46.24
N GLU A 173 11.68 -9.40 -45.59
CA GLU A 173 11.73 -8.01 -45.11
C GLU A 173 12.85 -7.84 -44.09
N ALA A 174 12.97 -8.72 -43.13
CA ALA A 174 14.01 -8.66 -42.09
C ALA A 174 15.43 -8.78 -42.71
N VAL A 175 15.61 -9.67 -43.66
CA VAL A 175 16.89 -9.83 -44.43
C VAL A 175 17.21 -8.54 -45.19
N ALA A 176 16.20 -7.89 -45.82
CA ALA A 176 16.40 -6.64 -46.54
C ALA A 176 16.83 -5.50 -45.60
N ILE A 177 16.28 -5.47 -44.39
CA ILE A 177 16.68 -4.50 -43.34
C ILE A 177 18.12 -4.75 -42.90
N ILE A 178 18.49 -6.02 -42.63
CA ILE A 178 19.87 -6.36 -42.25
C ILE A 178 20.87 -5.93 -43.34
N LYS A 179 20.52 -6.13 -44.60
CA LYS A 179 21.36 -5.71 -45.75
C LYS A 179 21.54 -4.19 -45.79
N GLN A 180 20.51 -3.40 -45.47
CA GLN A 180 20.62 -1.94 -45.36
C GLN A 180 21.50 -1.52 -44.18
N LEU A 181 21.36 -2.19 -43.05
CA LEU A 181 22.23 -1.95 -41.87
C LEU A 181 23.69 -2.30 -42.17
N ASP A 182 23.96 -3.37 -42.91
CA ASP A 182 25.32 -3.75 -43.38
C ASP A 182 25.89 -2.70 -44.35
N GLY A 183 25.02 -1.97 -45.05
CA GLY A 183 25.38 -0.84 -45.90
C GLY A 183 25.54 0.49 -45.14
N GLY A 184 25.40 0.49 -43.82
CA GLY A 184 25.58 1.66 -42.96
C GLY A 184 24.30 2.49 -42.71
N ALA A 185 23.12 1.97 -43.03
CA ALA A 185 21.87 2.63 -42.71
C ALA A 185 21.67 2.77 -41.19
N ASP A 186 20.95 3.83 -40.79
CA ASP A 186 20.64 4.10 -39.38
C ASP A 186 19.52 3.18 -38.88
N PHE A 187 19.76 2.50 -37.77
CA PHE A 187 18.83 1.52 -37.20
C PHE A 187 17.50 2.17 -36.76
N GLN A 188 17.55 3.35 -36.13
CA GLN A 188 16.36 4.02 -35.61
C GLN A 188 15.46 4.50 -36.77
N LYS A 189 16.07 4.98 -37.85
CA LYS A 189 15.33 5.35 -39.08
C LYS A 189 14.62 4.14 -39.64
N LEU A 190 15.32 3.04 -39.83
CA LEU A 190 14.72 1.81 -40.36
C LEU A 190 13.62 1.26 -39.43
N ALA A 191 13.81 1.37 -38.11
CA ALA A 191 12.78 1.00 -37.14
C ALA A 191 11.51 1.86 -37.30
N ASN A 192 11.63 3.18 -37.37
CA ASN A 192 10.50 4.08 -37.55
C ASN A 192 9.76 3.84 -38.87
N GLU A 193 10.49 3.48 -39.95
CA GLU A 193 9.93 3.27 -41.29
C GLU A 193 9.28 1.91 -41.47
N HIS A 194 9.90 0.84 -40.91
CA HIS A 194 9.56 -0.54 -41.27
C HIS A 194 8.94 -1.36 -40.15
N THR A 195 9.10 -0.98 -38.85
CA THR A 195 8.56 -1.83 -37.79
C THR A 195 7.03 -1.93 -37.84
N SER A 196 6.53 -3.13 -37.65
CA SER A 196 5.12 -3.39 -37.40
C SER A 196 4.71 -3.24 -35.93
N ASP A 197 5.70 -3.09 -35.03
CA ASP A 197 5.44 -2.79 -33.62
C ASP A 197 4.99 -1.34 -33.45
N PRO A 198 3.75 -1.11 -32.99
CA PRO A 198 3.24 0.25 -32.82
C PRO A 198 4.06 1.09 -31.84
N SER A 199 4.63 0.46 -30.80
CA SER A 199 5.42 1.15 -29.78
C SER A 199 6.79 1.58 -30.32
N GLY A 200 7.34 0.82 -31.27
CA GLY A 200 8.64 1.08 -31.87
C GLY A 200 8.67 2.17 -32.94
N LYS A 201 7.50 2.53 -33.54
CA LYS A 201 7.42 3.45 -34.70
C LYS A 201 7.84 4.89 -34.41
N SER A 202 7.77 5.34 -33.18
CA SER A 202 8.05 6.74 -32.80
C SER A 202 9.33 6.93 -31.97
N ASN A 203 9.90 5.80 -31.47
CA ASN A 203 11.06 5.82 -30.61
C ASN A 203 12.29 5.10 -31.20
N GLY A 204 12.26 4.76 -32.51
CA GLY A 204 13.37 4.05 -33.18
C GLY A 204 13.51 2.61 -32.71
N GLY A 205 12.39 1.96 -32.36
CA GLY A 205 12.36 0.56 -31.91
C GLY A 205 12.89 0.31 -30.51
N ASP A 206 13.01 1.34 -29.69
CA ASP A 206 13.58 1.25 -28.32
C ASP A 206 12.68 0.46 -27.38
N LEU A 207 13.22 -0.57 -26.75
CA LEU A 207 12.55 -1.44 -25.77
C LEU A 207 12.94 -1.12 -24.33
N GLY A 208 13.89 -0.20 -24.13
CA GLY A 208 14.47 0.10 -22.83
C GLY A 208 15.31 -1.07 -22.28
N TRP A 209 15.47 -1.08 -20.96
CA TRP A 209 16.19 -2.12 -20.23
C TRP A 209 15.26 -3.28 -19.88
N PHE A 210 15.72 -4.49 -20.12
CA PHE A 210 15.00 -5.72 -19.71
C PHE A 210 15.97 -6.81 -19.25
N GLY A 211 15.51 -7.62 -18.31
CA GLY A 211 16.20 -8.78 -17.78
C GLY A 211 15.80 -10.07 -18.47
N PRO A 212 16.48 -11.20 -18.17
CA PRO A 212 16.16 -12.51 -18.74
C PRO A 212 14.72 -12.93 -18.45
N GLY A 213 14.03 -13.51 -19.44
CA GLY A 213 12.66 -14.00 -19.33
C GLY A 213 11.57 -12.93 -19.44
N GLN A 214 11.93 -11.67 -19.69
CA GLN A 214 10.97 -10.59 -19.88
C GLN A 214 10.48 -10.47 -21.33
N MET A 215 11.22 -11.03 -22.28
CA MET A 215 10.84 -11.10 -23.68
C MET A 215 10.53 -12.55 -24.07
N VAL A 216 10.03 -12.77 -25.29
CA VAL A 216 9.83 -14.13 -25.79
C VAL A 216 11.16 -14.88 -25.92
N PRO A 217 11.20 -16.20 -25.69
CA PRO A 217 12.45 -16.95 -25.52
C PRO A 217 13.47 -16.76 -26.65
N GLU A 218 13.00 -16.71 -27.90
CA GLU A 218 13.85 -16.56 -29.07
C GLU A 218 14.51 -15.18 -29.12
N PHE A 219 13.76 -14.15 -28.75
CA PHE A 219 14.25 -12.79 -28.67
C PHE A 219 15.27 -12.64 -27.54
N ASP A 220 14.93 -13.11 -26.34
CA ASP A 220 15.81 -13.11 -25.17
C ASP A 220 17.16 -13.76 -25.52
N LYS A 221 17.13 -14.99 -26.04
CA LYS A 221 18.32 -15.71 -26.42
C LYS A 221 19.21 -14.91 -27.38
N ALA A 222 18.62 -14.27 -28.37
CA ALA A 222 19.37 -13.47 -29.35
C ALA A 222 19.93 -12.20 -28.74
N ALA A 223 19.11 -11.44 -27.97
CA ALA A 223 19.52 -10.17 -27.37
C ALA A 223 20.66 -10.36 -26.36
N PHE A 224 20.55 -11.35 -25.47
CA PHE A 224 21.59 -11.60 -24.47
C PHE A 224 22.91 -12.15 -25.06
N ALA A 225 22.86 -12.81 -26.23
CA ALA A 225 24.04 -13.31 -26.94
C ALA A 225 24.80 -12.21 -27.73
N LEU A 226 24.12 -11.12 -28.13
CA LEU A 226 24.75 -10.04 -28.88
C LEU A 226 25.73 -9.23 -28.01
N GLU A 227 26.79 -8.73 -28.61
CA GLU A 227 27.66 -7.71 -28.02
C GLU A 227 27.02 -6.32 -28.10
N VAL A 228 27.45 -5.42 -27.21
CA VAL A 228 27.04 -4.00 -27.21
C VAL A 228 27.37 -3.35 -28.55
N GLY A 229 26.44 -2.61 -29.12
CA GLY A 229 26.53 -1.94 -30.41
C GLY A 229 26.29 -2.85 -31.61
N LYS A 230 26.10 -4.18 -31.41
CA LYS A 230 25.85 -5.13 -32.51
C LYS A 230 24.37 -5.38 -32.71
N TYR A 231 24.02 -5.84 -33.92
CA TYR A 231 22.70 -6.29 -34.29
C TYR A 231 22.74 -7.70 -34.86
N THR A 232 21.58 -8.39 -34.84
CA THR A 232 21.44 -9.74 -35.34
C THR A 232 21.76 -9.79 -36.85
N LYS A 233 22.64 -10.70 -37.23
CA LYS A 233 23.01 -10.91 -38.65
C LYS A 233 22.06 -11.83 -39.36
N GLU A 234 21.19 -12.51 -38.63
CA GLU A 234 20.08 -13.33 -39.11
C GLU A 234 18.80 -12.92 -38.44
N PRO A 235 17.66 -12.91 -39.17
CA PRO A 235 16.37 -12.61 -38.57
C PRO A 235 15.99 -13.61 -37.46
N VAL A 236 15.46 -13.08 -36.33
CA VAL A 236 14.97 -13.89 -35.21
C VAL A 236 13.47 -14.08 -35.34
N GLN A 237 13.00 -15.32 -35.44
CA GLN A 237 11.57 -15.62 -35.54
C GLN A 237 10.94 -15.74 -34.17
N SER A 238 9.75 -15.17 -34.01
CA SER A 238 8.88 -15.34 -32.85
C SER A 238 7.42 -15.50 -33.29
N GLN A 239 6.52 -15.68 -32.32
CA GLN A 239 5.07 -15.70 -32.61
C GLN A 239 4.53 -14.37 -33.18
N PHE A 240 5.26 -13.27 -33.03
CA PHE A 240 4.86 -11.94 -33.50
C PHE A 240 5.34 -11.64 -34.93
N GLY A 241 6.29 -12.40 -35.44
CA GLY A 241 6.92 -12.18 -36.72
C GLY A 241 8.44 -12.35 -36.66
N TRP A 242 9.14 -11.55 -37.46
CA TRP A 242 10.59 -11.60 -37.60
C TRP A 242 11.23 -10.33 -37.04
N HIS A 243 12.20 -10.50 -36.18
CA HIS A 243 12.90 -9.42 -35.49
C HIS A 243 14.32 -9.23 -36.04
N VAL A 244 14.70 -7.97 -36.17
CA VAL A 244 16.11 -7.54 -36.21
C VAL A 244 16.36 -6.84 -34.90
N ILE A 245 17.32 -7.31 -34.11
CA ILE A 245 17.58 -6.84 -32.73
C ILE A 245 18.95 -6.17 -32.70
N LYS A 246 19.04 -4.99 -32.08
CA LYS A 246 20.30 -4.30 -31.80
C LYS A 246 20.45 -4.09 -30.31
N VAL A 247 21.58 -4.46 -29.73
CA VAL A 247 21.92 -4.18 -28.34
C VAL A 247 22.61 -2.82 -28.24
N GLU A 248 22.05 -1.91 -27.48
CA GLU A 248 22.63 -0.59 -27.25
C GLU A 248 23.60 -0.61 -26.07
N ASP A 249 23.22 -1.32 -24.98
CA ASP A 249 24.05 -1.39 -23.78
C ASP A 249 23.71 -2.64 -22.94
N LYS A 250 24.59 -2.99 -21.98
CA LYS A 250 24.40 -4.08 -21.00
C LYS A 250 24.82 -3.59 -19.62
N ARG A 251 24.05 -3.94 -18.61
CA ARG A 251 24.37 -3.63 -17.21
C ARG A 251 24.02 -4.75 -16.26
N VAL A 252 24.64 -4.75 -15.11
CA VAL A 252 24.16 -5.50 -13.96
C VAL A 252 23.15 -4.62 -13.23
N LYS A 253 21.93 -5.09 -13.07
CA LYS A 253 20.89 -4.38 -12.31
C LYS A 253 21.36 -4.21 -10.88
N GLN A 254 21.45 -2.96 -10.44
CA GLN A 254 21.77 -2.66 -9.06
C GLN A 254 20.57 -3.05 -8.18
N PRO A 255 20.81 -3.65 -7.01
CA PRO A 255 19.75 -3.85 -6.03
C PRO A 255 19.17 -2.49 -5.61
N PRO A 256 17.91 -2.47 -5.11
CA PRO A 256 17.30 -1.25 -4.61
C PRO A 256 18.15 -0.68 -3.47
N ALA A 257 18.20 0.66 -3.35
CA ALA A 257 18.91 1.28 -2.25
C ALA A 257 18.26 0.92 -0.91
N PHE A 258 19.06 0.88 0.17
CA PHE A 258 18.57 0.52 1.50
C PHE A 258 17.37 1.38 1.93
N ASP A 259 17.44 2.70 1.69
CA ASP A 259 16.39 3.63 2.10
C ASP A 259 15.06 3.39 1.37
N ASP A 260 15.11 2.88 0.13
CA ASP A 260 13.91 2.56 -0.66
C ASP A 260 13.16 1.32 -0.13
N VAL A 261 13.86 0.44 0.58
CA VAL A 261 13.31 -0.85 1.07
C VAL A 261 13.45 -1.03 2.59
N LYS A 262 13.88 0.00 3.31
CA LYS A 262 14.11 -0.04 4.76
C LYS A 262 12.89 -0.55 5.52
N ASP A 263 11.69 -0.06 5.18
CA ASP A 263 10.46 -0.46 5.83
C ASP A 263 10.11 -1.93 5.54
N GLN A 264 10.37 -2.42 4.33
CA GLN A 264 10.18 -3.83 3.97
C GLN A 264 11.14 -4.73 4.75
N ALA A 265 12.41 -4.34 4.84
CA ALA A 265 13.41 -5.05 5.64
C ALA A 265 13.03 -5.06 7.13
N LYS A 266 12.53 -3.93 7.67
CA LYS A 266 12.04 -3.85 9.05
C LYS A 266 10.86 -4.80 9.30
N GLN A 267 9.89 -4.84 8.40
CA GLN A 267 8.76 -5.78 8.52
C GLN A 267 9.21 -7.24 8.46
N ALA A 268 10.21 -7.57 7.64
CA ALA A 268 10.80 -8.89 7.61
C ALA A 268 11.45 -9.27 8.96
N VAL A 269 12.23 -8.37 9.56
CA VAL A 269 12.86 -8.58 10.89
C VAL A 269 11.78 -8.75 11.97
N ILE A 270 10.73 -7.92 11.98
CA ILE A 270 9.61 -8.03 12.93
C ILE A 270 8.96 -9.41 12.80
N ARG A 271 8.65 -9.83 11.58
CA ARG A 271 8.04 -11.14 11.32
C ARG A 271 8.91 -12.28 11.81
N ASP A 272 10.20 -12.26 11.51
CA ASP A 272 11.13 -13.32 11.90
C ASP A 272 11.30 -13.40 13.43
N LYS A 273 11.41 -12.25 14.12
CA LYS A 273 11.43 -12.17 15.59
C LYS A 273 10.13 -12.67 16.20
N TYR A 274 8.98 -12.30 15.63
CA TYR A 274 7.68 -12.78 16.07
C TYR A 274 7.58 -14.30 15.99
N PHE A 275 7.93 -14.88 14.85
CA PHE A 275 7.90 -16.35 14.69
C PHE A 275 8.89 -17.06 15.62
N ALA A 276 10.08 -16.50 15.80
CA ALA A 276 11.06 -17.05 16.75
C ALA A 276 10.52 -17.02 18.19
N LEU A 277 9.90 -15.90 18.60
CA LEU A 277 9.27 -15.78 19.92
C LEU A 277 8.15 -16.79 20.09
N VAL A 278 7.20 -16.85 19.15
CA VAL A 278 6.07 -17.80 19.21
C VAL A 278 6.56 -19.22 19.26
N LYS A 279 7.55 -19.59 18.44
CA LYS A 279 8.17 -20.93 18.44
C LYS A 279 8.77 -21.28 19.80
N SER A 280 9.51 -20.35 20.40
CA SER A 280 10.13 -20.53 21.73
C SER A 280 9.07 -20.71 22.82
N LEU A 281 8.06 -19.82 22.86
CA LEU A 281 6.99 -19.88 23.85
C LEU A 281 6.16 -21.16 23.71
N ARG A 282 5.90 -21.60 22.48
CA ARG A 282 5.16 -22.82 22.21
C ARG A 282 5.92 -24.07 22.63
N ALA A 283 7.23 -24.10 22.40
CA ALA A 283 8.08 -25.21 22.83
C ALA A 283 8.13 -25.37 24.37
N ALA A 284 7.95 -24.25 25.08
CA ALA A 284 7.89 -24.26 26.54
C ALA A 284 6.47 -24.53 27.10
N ALA A 285 5.42 -24.39 26.26
CA ALA A 285 4.04 -24.56 26.66
C ALA A 285 3.59 -26.03 26.57
N LYS A 286 2.77 -26.46 27.52
CA LYS A 286 2.05 -27.72 27.41
C LYS A 286 0.74 -27.47 26.68
N VAL A 287 0.66 -27.88 25.40
CA VAL A 287 -0.53 -27.73 24.56
C VAL A 287 -1.18 -29.09 24.32
N GLU A 288 -2.40 -29.27 24.79
CA GLU A 288 -3.21 -30.46 24.53
C GLU A 288 -4.45 -30.09 23.76
N ILE A 289 -4.69 -30.72 22.62
CA ILE A 289 -5.87 -30.54 21.78
C ILE A 289 -6.69 -31.81 21.84
N ALA A 290 -7.85 -31.76 22.51
CA ALA A 290 -8.69 -32.93 22.76
C ALA A 290 -9.34 -33.48 21.49
N ASP A 291 -9.75 -32.60 20.57
CA ASP A 291 -10.36 -33.01 19.29
C ASP A 291 -9.25 -33.41 18.29
N ALA A 292 -9.30 -34.66 17.83
CA ALA A 292 -8.29 -35.22 16.94
C ALA A 292 -8.28 -34.55 15.55
N ASN A 293 -9.45 -34.11 15.03
CA ASN A 293 -9.54 -33.44 13.73
C ASN A 293 -8.98 -32.02 13.81
N LEU A 294 -9.32 -31.29 14.88
CA LEU A 294 -8.74 -29.97 15.13
C LEU A 294 -7.22 -30.07 15.35
N LYS A 295 -6.77 -31.10 16.09
CA LYS A 295 -5.34 -31.32 16.27
C LYS A 295 -4.63 -31.49 14.92
N LYS A 296 -5.11 -32.35 14.05
CA LYS A 296 -4.54 -32.60 12.72
C LYS A 296 -4.54 -31.31 11.87
N ALA A 297 -5.62 -30.55 11.90
CA ALA A 297 -5.71 -29.28 11.16
C ALA A 297 -4.69 -28.25 11.67
N VAL A 298 -4.56 -28.09 12.99
CA VAL A 298 -3.59 -27.18 13.60
C VAL A 298 -2.15 -27.61 13.26
N ASP A 299 -1.83 -28.90 13.41
CA ASP A 299 -0.50 -29.44 13.09
C ASP A 299 -0.14 -29.17 11.60
N THR A 300 -1.11 -29.30 10.69
CA THR A 300 -0.91 -28.98 9.24
C THR A 300 -0.64 -27.50 9.01
N LEU A 301 -1.41 -26.60 9.65
CA LEU A 301 -1.22 -25.14 9.54
C LEU A 301 0.12 -24.68 10.10
N GLU A 302 0.63 -25.38 11.12
CA GLU A 302 1.90 -25.04 11.75
C GLU A 302 3.12 -25.56 11.01
N SER A 303 2.99 -26.71 10.35
CA SER A 303 4.05 -27.24 9.48
C SER A 303 4.25 -26.45 8.19
N ALA A 304 3.27 -25.60 7.82
CA ALA A 304 3.32 -24.76 6.64
C ALA A 304 3.90 -23.34 6.88
N LYS A 305 4.25 -23.02 8.13
CA LYS A 305 4.88 -21.74 8.53
C LYS A 305 6.39 -21.87 8.62
#